data_849e93cc39c78c8b80ebad71e0062bbc
#
_entry.id   849e93cc39c78c8b80ebad71e0062bbc
#
_cell.length_a   1.000
_cell.length_b   1.000
_cell.length_c   1.000
_cell.angle_alpha   90.00
_cell.angle_beta   90.00
_cell.angle_gamma   90.00
#
_symmetry.space_group_name_H-M   'P 1'
#
loop_
_entity.id
_entity.type
_entity.pdbx_description
1 polymer ?
#
loop_
_entity_poly.entity_id
_entity_poly.type
_entity_poly.pdbx_seq_one_letter_code
_entity_poly.pdbx_strand_id
1 'polypeptide(L)'
;MKKGVFYSVGVGPGDPELITLKAVRTLERCPVVAAPQTKNGEMLALSIARQAVSLEGKTVVPLHFTMSRDKAQQHAAHLAAAQALRPHLDAGRDVAMLNLGDVSIYATAAYLADILAADGYETRMVPGVTSFCAVAARLNTSLTGIDTPLHIVPGGCGALEECLAQPGAKVLMKSGRQLPGVLAALERRAGEQLRAARRTGLCRPFRVPARTGRGLFCNDHRKGGLTHGAFCGRRPRRAGPHHAAGRGAAARRGRRDLRGQPC
;
A
#
# COMPACT_ATOMS: atom_id res chain seq x y z
N MET A 1 11.79 -24.76 -26.55
CA MET A 1 11.92 -23.28 -26.44
C MET A 1 12.08 -22.91 -24.97
N LYS A 2 12.86 -21.86 -24.65
CA LYS A 2 12.97 -21.35 -23.28
C LYS A 2 11.64 -20.69 -22.90
N LYS A 3 11.03 -21.10 -21.79
CA LYS A 3 9.84 -20.46 -21.24
C LYS A 3 10.13 -19.03 -20.79
N GLY A 4 9.14 -18.14 -20.84
CA GLY A 4 9.22 -16.80 -20.27
C GLY A 4 9.24 -16.83 -18.73
N VAL A 5 9.61 -15.70 -18.12
CA VAL A 5 9.67 -15.52 -16.68
C VAL A 5 8.46 -14.75 -16.20
N PHE A 6 7.85 -15.18 -15.10
CA PHE A 6 6.79 -14.44 -14.42
C PHE A 6 7.37 -13.51 -13.35
N TYR A 7 7.09 -12.23 -13.46
CA TYR A 7 7.49 -11.21 -12.50
C TYR A 7 6.29 -10.70 -11.73
N SER A 8 6.27 -10.87 -10.40
CA SER A 8 5.36 -10.14 -9.52
C SER A 8 5.95 -8.76 -9.24
N VAL A 9 5.29 -7.67 -9.66
CA VAL A 9 5.87 -6.32 -9.62
C VAL A 9 5.04 -5.40 -8.71
N GLY A 10 5.65 -4.92 -7.63
CA GLY A 10 5.05 -3.91 -6.76
C GLY A 10 5.13 -2.51 -7.40
N VAL A 11 3.97 -1.88 -7.62
CA VAL A 11 3.89 -0.53 -8.22
C VAL A 11 3.72 0.58 -7.17
N GLY A 12 3.96 0.27 -5.90
CA GLY A 12 3.78 1.23 -4.83
C GLY A 12 2.30 1.47 -4.48
N PRO A 13 2.03 2.37 -3.51
CA PRO A 13 0.72 2.52 -2.88
C PRO A 13 -0.24 3.46 -3.61
N GLY A 14 0.16 4.08 -4.71
CA GLY A 14 -0.70 4.98 -5.47
C GLY A 14 0.01 6.17 -6.11
N ASP A 15 1.09 6.64 -5.52
CA ASP A 15 1.94 7.69 -6.05
C ASP A 15 2.92 7.07 -7.06
N PRO A 16 2.92 7.50 -8.34
CA PRO A 16 3.83 6.97 -9.35
C PRO A 16 5.31 7.25 -9.04
N GLU A 17 5.64 8.27 -8.26
CA GLU A 17 7.02 8.55 -7.83
C GLU A 17 7.54 7.51 -6.81
N LEU A 18 6.64 6.72 -6.19
CA LEU A 18 7.00 5.63 -5.29
C LEU A 18 7.19 4.28 -6.00
N ILE A 19 7.18 4.24 -7.33
CA ILE A 19 7.60 3.08 -8.10
C ILE A 19 9.12 2.93 -8.01
N THR A 20 9.60 1.71 -7.71
CA THR A 20 11.05 1.46 -7.67
C THR A 20 11.64 1.45 -9.09
N LEU A 21 12.89 1.90 -9.24
CA LEU A 21 13.61 1.82 -10.53
C LEU A 21 13.67 0.38 -11.06
N LYS A 22 13.75 -0.62 -10.17
CA LYS A 22 13.72 -2.04 -10.56
C LYS A 22 12.38 -2.41 -11.17
N ALA A 23 11.27 -1.90 -10.62
CA ALA A 23 9.93 -2.12 -11.17
C ALA A 23 9.81 -1.48 -12.57
N VAL A 24 10.23 -0.22 -12.74
CA VAL A 24 10.25 0.47 -14.04
C VAL A 24 11.03 -0.35 -15.08
N ARG A 25 12.29 -0.69 -14.80
CA ARG A 25 13.14 -1.49 -15.72
C ARG A 25 12.55 -2.86 -16.04
N THR A 26 11.86 -3.48 -15.09
CA THR A 26 11.19 -4.77 -15.33
C THR A 26 9.99 -4.58 -16.26
N LEU A 27 9.18 -3.54 -16.05
CA LEU A 27 8.05 -3.20 -16.90
C LEU A 27 8.47 -2.82 -18.31
N GLU A 28 9.57 -2.07 -18.46
CA GLU A 28 10.14 -1.74 -19.78
C GLU A 28 10.54 -2.99 -20.58
N ARG A 29 11.15 -3.96 -19.92
CA ARG A 29 11.65 -5.18 -20.55
C ARG A 29 10.54 -6.19 -20.87
N CYS A 30 9.53 -6.36 -20.01
CA CYS A 30 8.48 -7.35 -20.20
C CYS A 30 7.51 -6.96 -21.34
N PRO A 31 7.31 -7.80 -22.37
CA PRO A 31 6.38 -7.51 -23.44
C PRO A 31 4.92 -7.69 -23.04
N VAL A 32 4.66 -8.38 -21.91
CA VAL A 32 3.32 -8.64 -21.41
C VAL A 32 3.18 -8.05 -20.00
N VAL A 33 2.11 -7.29 -19.78
CA VAL A 33 1.77 -6.69 -18.50
C VAL A 33 0.41 -7.20 -18.06
N ALA A 34 0.34 -7.92 -16.96
CA ALA A 34 -0.89 -8.39 -16.37
C ALA A 34 -1.31 -7.49 -15.20
N ALA A 35 -2.59 -7.17 -15.07
CA ALA A 35 -3.07 -6.30 -14.00
C ALA A 35 -4.42 -6.77 -13.46
N PRO A 36 -4.62 -6.74 -12.12
CA PRO A 36 -5.92 -6.97 -11.52
C PRO A 36 -6.94 -5.96 -12.03
N GLN A 37 -8.08 -6.48 -12.50
CA GLN A 37 -9.21 -5.68 -12.98
C GLN A 37 -10.39 -5.82 -12.04
N THR A 38 -11.02 -4.69 -11.69
CA THR A 38 -12.27 -4.67 -10.93
C THR A 38 -13.46 -5.06 -11.82
N LYS A 39 -14.61 -5.38 -11.21
CA LYS A 39 -15.85 -5.65 -11.95
C LYS A 39 -16.28 -4.47 -12.85
N ASN A 40 -15.88 -3.26 -12.53
CA ASN A 40 -16.17 -2.05 -13.30
C ASN A 40 -15.13 -1.76 -14.39
N GLY A 41 -14.21 -2.69 -14.66
CA GLY A 41 -13.19 -2.54 -15.69
C GLY A 41 -11.95 -1.73 -15.26
N GLU A 42 -11.89 -1.20 -14.03
CA GLU A 42 -10.77 -0.41 -13.55
C GLU A 42 -9.55 -1.29 -13.22
N MET A 43 -8.37 -0.88 -13.67
CA MET A 43 -7.06 -1.49 -13.36
C MET A 43 -6.17 -0.46 -12.66
N LEU A 44 -6.36 -0.27 -11.35
CA LEU A 44 -5.68 0.77 -10.57
C LEU A 44 -4.14 0.62 -10.62
N ALA A 45 -3.60 -0.59 -10.49
CA ALA A 45 -2.16 -0.82 -10.58
C ALA A 45 -1.60 -0.45 -11.95
N LEU A 46 -2.36 -0.70 -13.03
CA LEU A 46 -1.99 -0.31 -14.38
C LEU A 46 -2.02 1.21 -14.57
N SER A 47 -3.01 1.90 -14.00
CA SER A 47 -3.09 3.36 -14.09
C SER A 47 -1.93 4.06 -13.37
N ILE A 48 -1.42 3.49 -12.29
CA ILE A 48 -0.22 3.98 -11.60
C ILE A 48 1.02 3.73 -12.45
N ALA A 49 1.21 2.51 -12.95
CA ALA A 49 2.37 2.14 -13.77
C ALA A 49 2.49 3.00 -15.03
N ARG A 50 1.38 3.31 -15.72
CA ARG A 50 1.34 4.15 -16.92
C ARG A 50 1.82 5.59 -16.71
N GLN A 51 1.78 6.08 -15.49
CA GLN A 51 2.29 7.43 -15.17
C GLN A 51 3.81 7.44 -14.98
N ALA A 52 4.42 6.29 -14.70
CA ALA A 52 5.85 6.16 -14.45
C ALA A 52 6.64 5.58 -15.63
N VAL A 53 5.97 4.77 -16.51
CA VAL A 53 6.63 4.08 -17.61
C VAL A 53 5.68 3.95 -18.82
N SER A 54 6.20 4.10 -20.02
CA SER A 54 5.42 3.81 -21.24
C SER A 54 5.14 2.31 -21.35
N LEU A 55 3.87 1.98 -21.54
CA LEU A 55 3.40 0.63 -21.80
C LEU A 55 2.91 0.46 -23.25
N GLU A 56 3.30 1.37 -24.12
CA GLU A 56 2.97 1.33 -25.54
C GLU A 56 3.56 0.07 -26.20
N GLY A 57 2.80 -0.54 -27.10
CA GLY A 57 3.18 -1.78 -27.79
C GLY A 57 3.18 -3.05 -26.91
N LYS A 58 2.85 -2.96 -25.63
CA LYS A 58 2.78 -4.13 -24.75
C LYS A 58 1.41 -4.76 -24.73
N THR A 59 1.38 -6.09 -24.61
CA THR A 59 0.15 -6.83 -24.40
C THR A 59 -0.32 -6.65 -22.96
N VAL A 60 -1.52 -6.08 -22.76
CA VAL A 60 -2.13 -5.95 -21.43
C VAL A 60 -3.12 -7.08 -21.21
N VAL A 61 -2.92 -7.86 -20.16
CA VAL A 61 -3.78 -8.99 -19.76
C VAL A 61 -4.56 -8.61 -18.50
N PRO A 62 -5.88 -8.40 -18.57
CA PRO A 62 -6.70 -8.17 -17.38
C PRO A 62 -6.86 -9.47 -16.60
N LEU A 63 -6.70 -9.41 -15.29
CA LEU A 63 -6.89 -10.54 -14.38
C LEU A 63 -8.04 -10.25 -13.42
N HIS A 64 -8.97 -11.20 -13.32
CA HIS A 64 -10.15 -11.09 -12.47
C HIS A 64 -9.97 -11.93 -11.21
N PHE A 65 -10.13 -11.29 -10.06
CA PHE A 65 -10.07 -11.94 -8.75
C PHE A 65 -11.39 -11.76 -8.00
N THR A 66 -11.81 -12.83 -7.32
CA THR A 66 -13.02 -12.77 -6.49
C THR A 66 -12.73 -12.08 -5.15
N MET A 67 -13.73 -11.35 -4.64
CA MET A 67 -13.72 -10.81 -3.27
C MET A 67 -14.46 -11.73 -2.28
N SER A 68 -14.82 -12.95 -2.71
CA SER A 68 -15.41 -13.97 -1.85
C SER A 68 -14.45 -14.36 -0.72
N ARG A 69 -15.00 -14.80 0.42
CA ARG A 69 -14.23 -15.42 1.51
C ARG A 69 -14.10 -16.94 1.35
N ASP A 70 -14.82 -17.50 0.40
CA ASP A 70 -14.74 -18.91 0.05
C ASP A 70 -13.37 -19.22 -0.58
N LYS A 71 -12.59 -20.05 0.10
CA LYS A 71 -11.24 -20.42 -0.33
C LYS A 71 -11.24 -21.18 -1.66
N ALA A 72 -12.28 -22.00 -1.93
CA ALA A 72 -12.38 -22.73 -3.17
C ALA A 72 -12.60 -21.78 -4.36
N GLN A 73 -13.48 -20.79 -4.22
CA GLN A 73 -13.70 -19.76 -5.22
C GLN A 73 -12.47 -18.89 -5.43
N GLN A 74 -11.75 -18.54 -4.36
CA GLN A 74 -10.49 -17.80 -4.48
C GLN A 74 -9.45 -18.61 -5.26
N HIS A 75 -9.28 -19.88 -4.90
CA HIS A 75 -8.33 -20.77 -5.57
C HIS A 75 -8.67 -20.94 -7.05
N ALA A 76 -9.95 -21.17 -7.40
CA ALA A 76 -10.41 -21.26 -8.77
C ALA A 76 -10.09 -19.97 -9.57
N ALA A 77 -10.28 -18.80 -8.97
CA ALA A 77 -9.94 -17.53 -9.62
C ALA A 77 -8.42 -17.37 -9.82
N HIS A 78 -7.58 -17.83 -8.88
CA HIS A 78 -6.13 -17.84 -9.03
C HIS A 78 -5.69 -18.79 -10.15
N LEU A 79 -6.27 -19.99 -10.24
CA LEU A 79 -5.99 -20.94 -11.33
C LEU A 79 -6.37 -20.36 -12.69
N ALA A 80 -7.56 -19.75 -12.82
CA ALA A 80 -7.99 -19.10 -14.06
C ALA A 80 -7.05 -17.95 -14.46
N ALA A 81 -6.60 -17.14 -13.51
CA ALA A 81 -5.64 -16.08 -13.76
C ALA A 81 -4.28 -16.64 -14.23
N ALA A 82 -3.76 -17.68 -13.58
CA ALA A 82 -2.55 -18.36 -14.02
C ALA A 82 -2.69 -18.95 -15.42
N GLN A 83 -3.85 -19.58 -15.72
CA GLN A 83 -4.14 -20.14 -17.02
C GLN A 83 -4.13 -19.07 -18.14
N ALA A 84 -4.60 -17.86 -17.87
CA ALA A 84 -4.55 -16.76 -18.83
C ALA A 84 -3.11 -16.31 -19.16
N LEU A 85 -2.14 -16.57 -18.28
CA LEU A 85 -0.75 -16.17 -18.46
C LEU A 85 0.11 -17.23 -19.15
N ARG A 86 -0.25 -18.53 -19.03
CA ARG A 86 0.52 -19.65 -19.58
C ARG A 86 0.85 -19.52 -21.08
N PRO A 87 -0.09 -19.15 -21.99
CA PRO A 87 0.23 -19.02 -23.41
C PRO A 87 1.34 -18.00 -23.70
N HIS A 88 1.43 -16.96 -22.89
CA HIS A 88 2.50 -15.97 -23.01
C HIS A 88 3.84 -16.53 -22.56
N LEU A 89 3.85 -17.19 -21.40
CA LEU A 89 5.05 -17.79 -20.83
C LEU A 89 5.57 -18.94 -21.69
N ASP A 90 4.71 -19.79 -22.24
CA ASP A 90 5.06 -20.88 -23.16
C ASP A 90 5.67 -20.37 -24.48
N ALA A 91 5.18 -19.20 -24.95
CA ALA A 91 5.76 -18.51 -26.09
C ALA A 91 7.11 -17.83 -25.80
N GLY A 92 7.70 -18.04 -24.61
CA GLY A 92 8.97 -17.44 -24.19
C GLY A 92 8.88 -15.95 -23.84
N ARG A 93 7.66 -15.40 -23.68
CA ARG A 93 7.45 -14.00 -23.34
C ARG A 93 7.40 -13.78 -21.84
N ASP A 94 8.23 -12.88 -21.35
CA ASP A 94 8.20 -12.46 -19.93
C ASP A 94 6.90 -11.73 -19.61
N VAL A 95 6.32 -12.04 -18.46
CA VAL A 95 5.07 -11.45 -17.97
C VAL A 95 5.32 -10.69 -16.68
N ALA A 96 4.97 -9.41 -16.63
CA ALA A 96 4.98 -8.59 -15.42
C ALA A 96 3.56 -8.43 -14.86
N MET A 97 3.25 -9.05 -13.73
CA MET A 97 1.99 -8.85 -13.02
C MET A 97 2.10 -7.69 -12.04
N LEU A 98 1.30 -6.66 -12.24
CA LEU A 98 1.25 -5.47 -11.39
C LEU A 98 0.50 -5.74 -10.09
N ASN A 99 1.06 -5.28 -8.98
CA ASN A 99 0.48 -5.39 -7.66
C ASN A 99 0.58 -4.07 -6.90
N LEU A 100 -0.51 -3.63 -6.26
CA LEU A 100 -0.51 -2.43 -5.41
C LEU A 100 0.36 -2.64 -4.17
N GLY A 101 1.17 -1.65 -3.83
CA GLY A 101 2.09 -1.72 -2.71
C GLY A 101 3.27 -2.63 -2.99
N ASP A 102 3.57 -3.52 -2.07
CA ASP A 102 4.61 -4.53 -2.14
C ASP A 102 4.03 -5.92 -2.42
N VAL A 103 4.80 -6.75 -3.12
CA VAL A 103 4.39 -8.10 -3.56
C VAL A 103 4.51 -9.17 -2.47
N SER A 104 5.26 -8.90 -1.42
CA SER A 104 5.50 -9.85 -0.33
C SER A 104 4.49 -9.74 0.82
N ILE A 105 3.66 -8.67 0.84
CA ILE A 105 2.74 -8.40 1.94
C ILE A 105 1.28 -8.48 1.47
N TYR A 106 0.60 -9.58 1.80
CA TYR A 106 -0.83 -9.83 1.50
C TYR A 106 -1.19 -9.61 0.02
N ALA A 107 -0.28 -9.97 -0.89
CA ALA A 107 -0.41 -9.77 -2.31
C ALA A 107 -1.01 -11.00 -3.01
N THR A 108 -1.98 -10.79 -3.90
CA THR A 108 -2.56 -11.87 -4.71
C THR A 108 -1.54 -12.46 -5.69
N ALA A 109 -0.54 -11.67 -6.11
CA ALA A 109 0.52 -12.11 -7.01
C ALA A 109 1.34 -13.29 -6.45
N ALA A 110 1.46 -13.43 -5.11
CA ALA A 110 2.16 -14.55 -4.49
C ALA A 110 1.49 -15.89 -4.81
N TYR A 111 0.16 -15.97 -4.75
CA TYR A 111 -0.58 -17.20 -5.10
C TYR A 111 -0.39 -17.61 -6.57
N LEU A 112 -0.31 -16.63 -7.48
CA LEU A 112 -0.04 -16.91 -8.89
C LEU A 112 1.40 -17.38 -9.10
N ALA A 113 2.35 -16.77 -8.39
CA ALA A 113 3.75 -17.17 -8.44
C ALA A 113 3.92 -18.62 -7.99
N ASP A 114 3.25 -19.04 -6.89
CA ASP A 114 3.29 -20.42 -6.39
C ASP A 114 2.69 -21.41 -7.41
N ILE A 115 1.54 -21.09 -8.02
CA ILE A 115 0.89 -21.93 -9.05
C ILE A 115 1.81 -22.08 -10.27
N LEU A 116 2.34 -20.97 -10.80
CA LEU A 116 3.19 -20.98 -11.97
C LEU A 116 4.55 -21.66 -11.70
N ALA A 117 5.10 -21.51 -10.50
CA ALA A 117 6.31 -22.22 -10.09
C ALA A 117 6.06 -23.74 -10.03
N ALA A 118 4.91 -24.20 -9.52
CA ALA A 118 4.53 -25.60 -9.52
C ALA A 118 4.38 -26.17 -10.95
N ASP A 119 3.99 -25.32 -11.92
CA ASP A 119 3.94 -25.67 -13.35
C ASP A 119 5.30 -25.60 -14.06
N GLY A 120 6.39 -25.32 -13.33
CA GLY A 120 7.76 -25.28 -13.84
C GLY A 120 8.10 -24.00 -14.61
N TYR A 121 7.44 -22.89 -14.33
CA TYR A 121 7.87 -21.55 -14.79
C TYR A 121 8.81 -20.89 -13.80
N GLU A 122 9.78 -20.13 -14.29
CA GLU A 122 10.60 -19.28 -13.44
C GLU A 122 9.76 -18.09 -12.93
N THR A 123 9.77 -17.86 -11.62
CA THR A 123 9.04 -16.75 -10.99
C THR A 123 10.00 -15.83 -10.23
N ARG A 124 9.76 -14.53 -10.27
CA ARG A 124 10.59 -13.52 -9.59
C ARG A 124 9.72 -12.43 -8.96
N MET A 125 10.14 -11.96 -7.78
CA MET A 125 9.51 -10.83 -7.10
C MET A 125 10.32 -9.54 -7.31
N VAL A 126 9.61 -8.44 -7.60
CA VAL A 126 10.16 -7.09 -7.66
C VAL A 126 9.47 -6.27 -6.57
N PRO A 127 10.18 -5.85 -5.51
CA PRO A 127 9.57 -5.19 -4.38
C PRO A 127 9.01 -3.81 -4.74
N GLY A 128 8.01 -3.38 -3.99
CA GLY A 128 7.43 -2.06 -4.06
C GLY A 128 7.36 -1.38 -2.69
N VAL A 129 7.02 -0.10 -2.65
CA VAL A 129 6.80 0.61 -1.41
C VAL A 129 5.46 0.22 -0.81
N THR A 130 5.45 -0.19 0.47
CA THR A 130 4.22 -0.57 1.16
C THR A 130 3.36 0.65 1.50
N SER A 131 2.04 0.49 1.55
CA SER A 131 1.11 1.59 1.84
C SER A 131 1.34 2.21 3.22
N PHE A 132 1.66 1.42 4.24
CA PHE A 132 1.88 1.93 5.59
C PHE A 132 3.18 2.74 5.71
N CYS A 133 4.25 2.39 4.99
CA CYS A 133 5.47 3.18 4.93
C CYS A 133 5.23 4.52 4.21
N ALA A 134 4.54 4.50 3.07
CA ALA A 134 4.21 5.72 2.34
C ALA A 134 3.36 6.68 3.15
N VAL A 135 2.45 6.14 3.93
CA VAL A 135 1.63 6.98 4.79
C VAL A 135 2.39 7.51 5.99
N ALA A 136 3.23 6.72 6.63
CA ALA A 136 4.11 7.21 7.70
C ALA A 136 4.98 8.38 7.19
N ALA A 137 5.55 8.25 6.01
CA ALA A 137 6.30 9.31 5.35
C ALA A 137 5.42 10.55 5.07
N ARG A 138 4.19 10.37 4.56
CA ARG A 138 3.24 11.46 4.31
C ARG A 138 2.85 12.21 5.59
N LEU A 139 2.81 11.52 6.71
CA LEU A 139 2.52 12.10 8.03
C LEU A 139 3.78 12.60 8.76
N ASN A 140 4.95 12.44 8.14
CA ASN A 140 6.25 12.75 8.72
C ASN A 140 6.42 12.14 10.13
N THR A 141 6.09 10.83 10.25
CA THR A 141 6.17 10.10 11.51
C THR A 141 6.80 8.74 11.32
N SER A 142 7.51 8.25 12.34
CA SER A 142 7.97 6.86 12.37
C SER A 142 6.85 5.93 12.80
N LEU A 143 6.79 4.74 12.21
CA LEU A 143 5.85 3.69 12.60
C LEU A 143 6.22 3.06 13.95
N THR A 144 7.51 3.00 14.27
CA THR A 144 8.00 2.35 15.48
C THR A 144 9.38 2.89 15.85
N GLY A 145 9.78 2.74 17.12
CA GLY A 145 11.15 2.97 17.58
C GLY A 145 12.06 1.77 17.33
N ILE A 146 13.38 1.97 17.56
CA ILE A 146 14.40 0.92 17.32
C ILE A 146 14.14 -0.32 18.19
N ASP A 147 13.69 -0.13 19.42
CA ASP A 147 13.50 -1.20 20.41
C ASP A 147 12.05 -1.70 20.48
N THR A 148 11.19 -1.25 19.58
CA THR A 148 9.76 -1.53 19.65
C THR A 148 9.33 -2.44 18.50
N PRO A 149 8.79 -3.64 18.77
CA PRO A 149 8.28 -4.52 17.70
C PRO A 149 7.21 -3.87 16.83
N LEU A 150 7.21 -4.17 15.54
CA LEU A 150 6.18 -3.77 14.59
C LEU A 150 5.38 -4.99 14.13
N HIS A 151 4.08 -5.01 14.42
CA HIS A 151 3.17 -6.07 14.02
C HIS A 151 2.32 -5.62 12.83
N ILE A 152 2.36 -6.38 11.74
CA ILE A 152 1.52 -6.14 10.55
C ILE A 152 0.39 -7.17 10.58
N VAL A 153 -0.83 -6.71 10.79
CA VAL A 153 -1.99 -7.57 11.08
C VAL A 153 -3.11 -7.30 10.07
N PRO A 154 -3.68 -8.34 9.44
CA PRO A 154 -4.89 -8.16 8.63
C PRO A 154 -6.07 -7.86 9.55
N GLY A 155 -6.79 -6.77 9.29
CA GLY A 155 -7.93 -6.33 10.13
C GLY A 155 -9.11 -7.30 10.19
N GLY A 156 -9.09 -8.34 9.34
CA GLY A 156 -10.08 -9.42 9.34
C GLY A 156 -9.59 -10.71 10.00
N CYS A 157 -8.44 -10.72 10.70
CA CYS A 157 -7.99 -11.89 11.44
C CYS A 157 -8.91 -12.13 12.66
N GLY A 158 -9.23 -13.41 12.93
CA GLY A 158 -10.08 -13.77 14.07
C GLY A 158 -9.46 -13.49 15.45
N ALA A 159 -8.13 -13.27 15.48
CA ALA A 159 -7.33 -13.00 16.68
C ALA A 159 -6.95 -11.52 16.85
N LEU A 160 -7.78 -10.57 16.38
CA LEU A 160 -7.46 -9.14 16.41
C LEU A 160 -7.17 -8.65 17.84
N GLU A 161 -7.99 -9.00 18.81
CA GLU A 161 -7.82 -8.58 20.22
C GLU A 161 -6.50 -9.12 20.82
N GLU A 162 -6.14 -10.36 20.51
CA GLU A 162 -4.86 -10.96 20.92
C GLU A 162 -3.68 -10.23 20.30
N CYS A 163 -3.76 -9.91 18.99
CA CYS A 163 -2.73 -9.14 18.29
C CYS A 163 -2.59 -7.73 18.86
N LEU A 164 -3.70 -7.08 19.22
CA LEU A 164 -3.70 -5.77 19.85
C LEU A 164 -3.14 -5.82 21.30
N ALA A 165 -3.25 -6.95 21.97
CA ALA A 165 -2.72 -7.14 23.34
C ALA A 165 -1.19 -7.23 23.37
N GLN A 166 -0.55 -7.68 22.31
CA GLN A 166 0.91 -7.77 22.23
C GLN A 166 1.58 -6.40 22.37
N PRO A 167 2.73 -6.28 23.03
CA PRO A 167 3.49 -5.03 23.05
C PRO A 167 4.00 -4.65 21.66
N GLY A 168 4.17 -3.35 21.39
CA GLY A 168 4.71 -2.83 20.14
C GLY A 168 3.69 -2.10 19.27
N ALA A 169 4.18 -1.52 18.19
CA ALA A 169 3.38 -0.80 17.20
C ALA A 169 2.57 -1.77 16.31
N LYS A 170 1.41 -1.32 15.83
CA LYS A 170 0.51 -2.14 15.01
C LYS A 170 0.18 -1.43 13.70
N VAL A 171 0.31 -2.16 12.61
CA VAL A 171 -0.21 -1.79 11.30
C VAL A 171 -1.38 -2.70 10.96
N LEU A 172 -2.60 -2.15 10.93
CA LEU A 172 -3.79 -2.90 10.61
C LEU A 172 -4.15 -2.71 9.14
N MET A 173 -3.95 -3.77 8.35
CA MET A 173 -4.17 -3.78 6.91
C MET A 173 -5.50 -4.44 6.54
N LYS A 174 -6.03 -4.11 5.35
CA LYS A 174 -7.25 -4.75 4.79
C LYS A 174 -8.48 -4.69 5.71
N SER A 175 -8.57 -3.64 6.53
CA SER A 175 -9.66 -3.46 7.51
C SER A 175 -10.99 -3.03 6.88
N GLY A 176 -11.05 -2.70 5.61
CA GLY A 176 -12.17 -2.14 4.86
C GLY A 176 -13.58 -2.32 5.46
N ARG A 177 -14.18 -3.51 5.35
CA ARG A 177 -15.53 -3.80 5.89
C ARG A 177 -15.56 -3.91 7.42
N GLN A 178 -14.45 -4.31 8.04
CA GLN A 178 -14.33 -4.46 9.50
C GLN A 178 -13.86 -3.16 10.18
N LEU A 179 -13.66 -2.08 9.44
CA LEU A 179 -13.15 -0.82 10.00
C LEU A 179 -13.88 -0.34 11.26
N PRO A 180 -15.23 -0.34 11.34
CA PRO A 180 -15.93 0.05 12.57
C PRO A 180 -15.54 -0.82 13.77
N GLY A 181 -15.48 -2.15 13.59
CA GLY A 181 -15.08 -3.08 14.64
C GLY A 181 -13.62 -2.89 15.07
N VAL A 182 -12.72 -2.68 14.11
CA VAL A 182 -11.31 -2.39 14.38
C VAL A 182 -11.14 -1.09 15.16
N LEU A 183 -11.85 -0.02 14.80
CA LEU A 183 -11.81 1.23 15.53
C LEU A 183 -12.34 1.07 16.95
N ALA A 184 -13.46 0.39 17.13
CA ALA A 184 -14.00 0.11 18.45
C ALA A 184 -13.04 -0.71 19.35
N ALA A 185 -12.34 -1.69 18.78
CA ALA A 185 -11.32 -2.46 19.50
C ALA A 185 -10.14 -1.58 19.93
N LEU A 186 -9.68 -0.69 19.07
CA LEU A 186 -8.61 0.26 19.38
C LEU A 186 -9.02 1.26 20.45
N GLU A 187 -10.25 1.79 20.39
CA GLU A 187 -10.78 2.72 21.40
C GLU A 187 -10.90 2.07 22.77
N ARG A 188 -11.42 0.82 22.84
CA ARG A 188 -11.46 0.05 24.08
C ARG A 188 -10.07 -0.13 24.66
N ARG A 189 -9.11 -0.54 23.85
CA ARG A 189 -7.72 -0.77 24.29
C ARG A 189 -7.05 0.50 24.77
N ALA A 190 -7.19 1.60 24.02
CA ALA A 190 -6.69 2.91 24.45
C ALA A 190 -7.31 3.35 25.78
N GLY A 191 -8.62 3.16 25.95
CA GLY A 191 -9.32 3.45 27.20
C GLY A 191 -8.83 2.61 28.38
N GLU A 192 -8.54 1.32 28.18
CA GLU A 192 -7.98 0.43 29.20
C GLU A 192 -6.57 0.88 29.63
N GLN A 193 -5.72 1.22 28.66
CA GLN A 193 -4.36 1.71 28.93
C GLN A 193 -4.37 3.04 29.66
N LEU A 194 -5.25 3.99 29.27
CA LEU A 194 -5.41 5.25 29.95
C LEU A 194 -5.89 5.05 31.40
N ARG A 195 -6.81 4.12 31.64
CA ARG A 195 -7.26 3.76 32.99
C ARG A 195 -6.14 3.14 33.80
N ALA A 196 -5.37 2.22 33.24
CA ALA A 196 -4.22 1.62 33.88
C ALA A 196 -3.14 2.68 34.21
N ALA A 197 -2.79 3.54 33.28
CA ALA A 197 -1.82 4.61 33.49
C ALA A 197 -2.26 5.63 34.55
N ARG A 198 -3.56 5.94 34.66
CA ARG A 198 -4.11 6.78 35.74
C ARG A 198 -3.99 6.13 37.11
N ARG A 199 -4.22 4.81 37.22
CA ARG A 199 -4.09 4.05 38.48
C ARG A 199 -2.64 4.02 38.97
N THR A 200 -1.67 4.03 38.06
CA THR A 200 -0.22 4.02 38.39
C THR A 200 0.39 5.42 38.55
N GLY A 201 -0.39 6.49 38.46
CA GLY A 201 0.07 7.87 38.55
C GLY A 201 0.96 8.36 37.41
N LEU A 202 1.06 7.59 36.34
CA LEU A 202 1.98 7.83 35.21
C LEU A 202 1.43 8.75 34.09
N CYS A 203 0.18 9.22 34.18
CA CYS A 203 -0.44 9.99 33.08
C CYS A 203 -1.02 11.34 33.51
N ARG A 204 -0.51 12.45 32.92
CA ARG A 204 -1.29 13.69 32.77
C ARG A 204 -2.12 13.59 31.49
N PRO A 205 -3.40 14.06 31.48
CA PRO A 205 -4.23 13.98 30.29
C PRO A 205 -3.68 14.85 29.16
N PHE A 206 -3.31 14.24 28.05
CA PHE A 206 -2.96 14.94 26.82
C PHE A 206 -4.25 15.16 26.00
N ARG A 207 -4.58 16.41 25.70
CA ARG A 207 -5.66 16.73 24.77
C ARG A 207 -5.20 16.46 23.34
N VAL A 208 -5.82 15.50 22.68
CA VAL A 208 -5.66 15.29 21.22
C VAL A 208 -6.31 16.47 20.50
N PRO A 209 -5.62 17.21 19.62
CA PRO A 209 -6.25 18.25 18.82
C PRO A 209 -7.29 17.64 17.87
N ALA A 210 -8.48 18.17 17.88
CA ALA A 210 -9.65 17.68 17.10
C ALA A 210 -9.55 17.91 15.58
N ARG A 211 -8.40 18.20 15.01
CA ARG A 211 -8.23 18.66 13.61
C ARG A 211 -7.24 17.85 12.78
N THR A 212 -7.31 16.54 12.79
CA THR A 212 -6.76 15.77 11.67
C THR A 212 -7.64 14.54 11.46
N GLY A 213 -8.20 14.43 10.28
CA GLY A 213 -9.13 13.38 9.92
C GLY A 213 -8.56 11.98 10.12
N ARG A 214 -9.09 11.28 11.09
CA ARG A 214 -9.09 9.82 11.23
C ARG A 214 -7.74 9.09 11.23
N GLY A 215 -6.90 9.45 12.16
CA GLY A 215 -5.80 8.61 12.61
C GLY A 215 -5.64 8.79 14.12
N LEU A 216 -5.76 7.72 14.89
CA LEU A 216 -5.50 7.75 16.33
C LEU A 216 -4.04 7.40 16.54
N PHE A 217 -3.23 8.38 16.94
CA PHE A 217 -1.85 8.15 17.39
C PHE A 217 -1.79 8.39 18.90
N CYS A 218 -1.29 7.41 19.64
CA CYS A 218 -0.90 7.58 21.03
C CYS A 218 0.62 7.43 21.10
N ASN A 219 1.32 8.51 21.40
CA ASN A 219 2.78 8.51 21.52
C ASN A 219 3.15 8.83 22.97
N ASP A 220 3.75 7.89 23.68
CA ASP A 220 4.34 8.11 25.00
C ASP A 220 5.87 8.06 24.88
N HIS A 221 6.52 9.23 24.97
CA HIS A 221 7.96 9.39 24.80
C HIS A 221 8.78 9.15 26.09
N ARG A 222 8.18 8.66 27.16
CA ARG A 222 8.92 8.43 28.42
C ARG A 222 8.90 6.96 28.83
N LYS A 223 10.04 6.30 28.69
CA LYS A 223 10.34 4.93 29.13
C LYS A 223 9.54 3.82 28.41
N GLY A 224 9.96 3.43 27.21
CA GLY A 224 9.52 2.17 26.60
C GLY A 224 8.02 2.07 26.28
N GLY A 225 7.36 3.20 26.09
CA GLY A 225 5.91 3.29 25.89
C GLY A 225 5.45 2.79 24.53
N LEU A 226 4.36 2.06 24.55
CA LEU A 226 3.65 1.48 23.40
C LEU A 226 3.12 2.57 22.47
N THR A 227 3.59 2.60 21.24
CA THR A 227 2.98 3.40 20.17
C THR A 227 1.89 2.58 19.49
N HIS A 228 0.65 3.06 19.49
CA HIS A 228 -0.47 2.45 18.78
C HIS A 228 -0.88 3.36 17.63
N GLY A 229 -0.72 2.87 16.41
CA GLY A 229 -1.21 3.55 15.20
C GLY A 229 -2.23 2.68 14.48
N ALA A 230 -3.44 3.17 14.29
CA ALA A 230 -4.41 2.57 13.39
C ALA A 230 -4.36 3.26 12.04
N PHE A 231 -4.11 2.49 11.00
CA PHE A 231 -4.06 3.00 9.64
C PHE A 231 -5.13 2.35 8.78
N CYS A 232 -6.06 3.16 8.28
CA CYS A 232 -7.04 2.76 7.29
C CYS A 232 -6.84 3.56 6.00
N GLY A 233 -6.29 2.90 4.97
CA GLY A 233 -6.27 3.44 3.63
C GLY A 233 -7.68 3.48 3.04
N ARG A 234 -8.32 4.65 3.01
CA ARG A 234 -9.42 4.90 2.06
C ARG A 234 -8.81 5.28 0.72
N ARG A 235 -9.34 4.71 -0.36
CA ARG A 235 -9.08 5.21 -1.72
C ARG A 235 -9.32 6.73 -1.74
N PRO A 236 -8.43 7.55 -2.31
CA PRO A 236 -8.73 8.96 -2.50
C PRO A 236 -9.97 9.07 -3.39
N ARG A 237 -11.00 9.78 -2.93
CA ARG A 237 -12.08 10.22 -3.81
C ARG A 237 -11.46 11.18 -4.81
N ARG A 238 -11.69 10.97 -6.11
CA ARG A 238 -11.32 11.92 -7.16
C ARG A 238 -11.83 13.30 -6.75
N ALA A 239 -10.92 14.26 -6.63
CA ALA A 239 -11.29 15.67 -6.65
C ALA A 239 -11.83 15.95 -8.05
N GLY A 240 -13.09 16.33 -8.16
CA GLY A 240 -13.68 16.80 -9.40
C GLY A 240 -12.95 18.06 -9.88
N PRO A 241 -12.98 18.37 -11.19
CA PRO A 241 -12.32 19.55 -11.74
C PRO A 241 -13.00 20.79 -11.21
N HIS A 242 -12.32 21.55 -10.36
CA HIS A 242 -12.75 22.92 -10.05
C HIS A 242 -12.41 23.80 -11.25
N HIS A 243 -13.43 24.23 -11.96
CA HIS A 243 -13.38 25.37 -12.86
C HIS A 243 -12.89 26.60 -12.10
N ALA A 244 -11.67 27.03 -12.39
CA ALA A 244 -11.22 28.36 -12.03
C ALA A 244 -11.54 29.30 -13.19
N ALA A 245 -12.60 30.06 -13.05
CA ALA A 245 -12.87 31.22 -13.90
C ALA A 245 -12.31 32.48 -13.25
N GLY A 246 -11.39 33.11 -13.91
CA GLY A 246 -11.35 34.48 -14.23
C GLY A 246 -10.89 35.56 -13.24
N ARG A 247 -9.99 36.38 -13.81
CA ARG A 247 -9.64 37.79 -13.61
C ARG A 247 -8.50 38.04 -12.62
N GLY A 248 -7.32 38.42 -13.05
CA GLY A 248 -6.92 39.61 -13.75
C GLY A 248 -6.61 40.75 -12.77
N ALA A 249 -5.32 41.00 -12.49
CA ALA A 249 -4.80 42.34 -12.26
C ALA A 249 -3.25 42.31 -12.15
N ALA A 250 -2.64 43.16 -12.98
CA ALA A 250 -1.22 43.41 -13.04
C ALA A 250 -0.77 44.33 -11.89
N ALA A 251 0.44 44.09 -11.37
CA ALA A 251 1.26 45.18 -10.82
C ALA A 251 2.73 44.85 -10.93
N ARG A 252 3.44 45.79 -11.57
CA ARG A 252 4.88 45.87 -11.85
C ARG A 252 5.69 46.26 -10.60
N ARG A 253 7.01 46.04 -10.78
CA ARG A 253 8.22 46.62 -10.09
C ARG A 253 8.76 45.71 -8.98
N GLY A 254 10.08 45.49 -8.87
CA GLY A 254 11.23 46.13 -9.39
C GLY A 254 12.48 45.27 -9.09
N ARG A 255 13.43 45.34 -10.00
CA ARG A 255 14.79 44.80 -9.88
C ARG A 255 15.54 45.41 -8.71
N ARG A 256 16.35 44.66 -7.99
CA ARG A 256 17.67 45.10 -7.51
C ARG A 256 18.65 43.92 -7.48
N ASP A 257 19.72 44.09 -8.27
CA ASP A 257 21.01 43.41 -8.17
C ASP A 257 21.69 43.78 -6.84
N LEU A 258 22.36 42.84 -6.22
CA LEU A 258 23.58 43.11 -5.48
C LEU A 258 24.50 41.87 -5.55
N ARG A 259 25.63 42.08 -6.22
CA ARG A 259 26.81 41.20 -6.23
C ARG A 259 27.57 41.27 -4.91
N GLY A 260 28.38 40.24 -4.64
CA GLY A 260 29.65 40.38 -3.92
C GLY A 260 29.79 39.41 -2.76
N GLN A 261 30.33 38.28 -2.97
CA GLN A 261 31.68 37.72 -2.73
C GLN A 261 32.05 37.42 -1.25
N PRO A 262 33.17 36.71 -0.90
CA PRO A 262 33.16 35.28 -0.54
C PRO A 262 33.82 35.04 0.81
N CYS A 263 33.54 33.92 1.44
CA CYS A 263 34.50 33.05 2.13
C CYS A 263 33.88 31.68 2.33
#